data_0c64d49b3b35a214f4e452fae8faa9d8
#
_entry.id   0c64d49b3b35a214f4e452fae8faa9d8
#
_cell.length_a   1.000
_cell.length_b   1.000
_cell.length_c   1.000
_cell.angle_alpha   90.00
_cell.angle_beta   90.00
_cell.angle_gamma   90.00
#
_symmetry.space_group_name_H-M   'P 1'
#
loop_
_entity.id
_entity.type
_entity.pdbx_description
1 polymer ?
#
loop_
_entity_poly.entity_id
_entity_poly.type
_entity_poly.pdbx_seq_one_letter_code
_entity_poly.pdbx_strand_id
1 'polypeptide(L)'
;YPAVRNANETHTFKKKMNTPSTLVSVFYTFDEPYTAKADLALDVFKRVLTIAYTDSIREEKGGTYGVSVQSELDRNSNPTTLIKIGFRTDPAKYEMLMPIVYRQIENIANNGPLAESMAKVKTYLLKAYQQNAITNNYWDYVIYNNLRHGIDFHTGYEDLLNGLTAQDIQQIAKDMLKSNRRIEITMMPEYMQ
;
A
#
# COMPACT_ATOMS: atom_id res chain seq x y z
N TYR A 1 9.48 6.07 21.12
CA TYR A 1 8.38 6.16 20.14
C TYR A 1 7.08 5.77 20.80
N PRO A 2 5.94 6.43 20.49
CA PRO A 2 4.65 5.99 21.00
C PRO A 2 4.36 4.58 20.47
N ALA A 3 3.81 3.72 21.32
CA ALA A 3 3.42 2.38 20.92
C ALA A 3 2.33 2.45 19.84
N VAL A 4 2.45 1.61 18.83
CA VAL A 4 1.40 1.47 17.81
C VAL A 4 0.12 0.94 18.47
N ARG A 5 -1.00 1.63 18.23
CA ARG A 5 -2.27 1.24 18.82
C ARG A 5 -2.71 -0.13 18.28
N ASN A 6 -2.90 -1.07 19.17
CA ASN A 6 -3.46 -2.38 18.81
C ASN A 6 -4.99 -2.25 18.80
N ALA A 7 -5.54 -1.91 17.64
CA ALA A 7 -6.97 -1.64 17.48
C ALA A 7 -7.48 -2.12 16.12
N ASN A 8 -8.71 -2.63 16.11
CA ASN A 8 -9.49 -2.92 14.90
C ASN A 8 -10.79 -2.11 15.00
N GLU A 9 -10.77 -0.91 14.44
CA GLU A 9 -11.79 0.11 14.66
C GLU A 9 -12.25 0.72 13.34
N THR A 10 -13.52 1.16 13.33
CA THR A 10 -14.11 1.94 12.23
C THR A 10 -14.69 3.22 12.82
N HIS A 11 -14.28 4.36 12.26
CA HIS A 11 -14.73 5.68 12.65
C HIS A 11 -15.37 6.39 11.46
N THR A 12 -16.59 6.88 11.68
CA THR A 12 -17.31 7.67 10.67
C THR A 12 -17.64 9.04 11.23
N PHE A 13 -17.38 10.07 10.43
CA PHE A 13 -17.80 11.44 10.75
C PHE A 13 -18.41 12.12 9.52
N LYS A 14 -19.22 13.14 9.78
CA LYS A 14 -19.89 13.92 8.74
C LYS A 14 -19.29 15.31 8.61
N LYS A 15 -19.24 15.82 7.39
CA LYS A 15 -18.75 17.15 7.08
C LYS A 15 -19.63 17.82 6.04
N LYS A 16 -19.97 19.10 6.24
CA LYS A 16 -20.62 19.91 5.22
C LYS A 16 -19.70 20.09 4.02
N MET A 17 -20.20 19.83 2.83
CA MET A 17 -19.46 19.89 1.57
C MET A 17 -20.32 20.50 0.48
N ASN A 18 -19.71 21.33 -0.39
CA ASN A 18 -20.38 21.87 -1.57
C ASN A 18 -20.69 20.79 -2.60
N THR A 19 -19.77 19.86 -2.78
CA THR A 19 -19.97 18.69 -3.63
C THR A 19 -19.93 17.43 -2.75
N PRO A 20 -21.05 16.72 -2.62
CA PRO A 20 -21.12 15.51 -1.79
C PRO A 20 -20.10 14.46 -2.26
N SER A 21 -19.28 13.98 -1.35
CA SER A 21 -18.33 12.89 -1.60
C SER A 21 -18.00 12.17 -0.29
N THR A 22 -17.74 10.87 -0.37
CA THR A 22 -17.21 10.07 0.74
C THR A 22 -15.72 9.89 0.55
N LEU A 23 -14.95 10.19 1.59
CA LEU A 23 -13.51 9.91 1.65
C LEU A 23 -13.27 8.76 2.62
N VAL A 24 -12.52 7.79 2.16
CA VAL A 24 -12.15 6.60 2.95
C VAL A 24 -10.63 6.54 3.09
N SER A 25 -10.19 6.23 4.30
CA SER A 25 -8.81 5.86 4.60
C SER A 25 -8.82 4.63 5.49
N VAL A 26 -8.19 3.56 5.03
CA VAL A 26 -8.00 2.31 5.79
C VAL A 26 -6.52 2.17 6.08
N PHE A 27 -6.18 2.04 7.35
CA PHE A 27 -4.82 1.88 7.83
C PHE A 27 -4.66 0.48 8.38
N TYR A 28 -3.62 -0.21 7.95
CA TYR A 28 -3.17 -1.46 8.54
C TYR A 28 -1.78 -1.27 9.09
N THR A 29 -1.51 -1.84 10.25
CA THR A 29 -0.17 -1.90 10.82
C THR A 29 0.18 -3.33 11.22
N PHE A 30 1.41 -3.72 11.02
CA PHE A 30 1.96 -5.01 11.47
C PHE A 30 3.45 -4.86 11.74
N ASP A 31 4.03 -5.84 12.43
CA ASP A 31 5.44 -5.77 12.79
C ASP A 31 6.26 -6.48 11.72
N GLU A 32 7.18 -5.74 11.12
CA GLU A 32 8.14 -6.23 10.13
C GLU A 32 9.47 -5.51 10.35
N PRO A 33 10.55 -6.21 10.69
CA PRO A 33 11.86 -5.61 10.80
C PRO A 33 12.34 -5.09 9.45
N TYR A 34 13.00 -3.92 9.47
CA TYR A 34 13.55 -3.36 8.26
C TYR A 34 14.63 -4.28 7.66
N THR A 35 14.46 -4.67 6.42
CA THR A 35 15.48 -5.22 5.52
C THR A 35 15.28 -4.65 4.12
N ALA A 36 16.33 -4.61 3.31
CA ALA A 36 16.20 -4.18 1.91
C ALA A 36 15.20 -5.04 1.14
N LYS A 37 15.12 -6.34 1.46
CA LYS A 37 14.14 -7.25 0.86
C LYS A 37 12.71 -6.90 1.30
N ALA A 38 12.48 -6.63 2.59
CA ALA A 38 11.15 -6.28 3.11
C ALA A 38 10.65 -4.95 2.52
N ASP A 39 11.51 -3.95 2.44
CA ASP A 39 11.19 -2.63 1.86
C ASP A 39 10.82 -2.76 0.37
N LEU A 40 11.60 -3.51 -0.41
CA LEU A 40 11.30 -3.76 -1.82
C LEU A 40 10.05 -4.63 -2.02
N ALA A 41 9.86 -5.66 -1.20
CA ALA A 41 8.66 -6.50 -1.25
C ALA A 41 7.40 -5.67 -0.94
N LEU A 42 7.49 -4.74 -0.01
CA LEU A 42 6.39 -3.83 0.32
C LEU A 42 6.09 -2.85 -0.82
N ASP A 43 7.12 -2.35 -1.54
CA ASP A 43 6.91 -1.52 -2.75
C ASP A 43 6.24 -2.33 -3.87
N VAL A 44 6.63 -3.59 -4.07
CA VAL A 44 5.96 -4.50 -5.01
C VAL A 44 4.52 -4.78 -4.59
N PHE A 45 4.28 -5.10 -3.32
CA PHE A 45 2.95 -5.37 -2.78
C PHE A 45 1.98 -4.21 -3.01
N LYS A 46 2.36 -2.98 -2.66
CA LYS A 46 1.49 -1.81 -2.85
C LYS A 46 1.11 -1.58 -4.32
N ARG A 47 2.05 -1.85 -5.26
CA ARG A 47 1.79 -1.72 -6.70
C ARG A 47 0.88 -2.81 -7.23
N VAL A 48 1.11 -4.05 -6.82
CA VAL A 48 0.24 -5.18 -7.15
C VAL A 48 -1.18 -4.95 -6.64
N LEU A 49 -1.32 -4.50 -5.39
CA LEU A 49 -2.61 -4.19 -4.80
C LEU A 49 -3.29 -2.99 -5.52
N THR A 50 -2.52 -1.99 -5.96
CA THR A 50 -3.05 -0.87 -6.76
C THR A 50 -3.59 -1.36 -8.11
N ILE A 51 -2.90 -2.30 -8.77
CA ILE A 51 -3.38 -2.91 -10.01
C ILE A 51 -4.70 -3.65 -9.74
N ALA A 52 -4.74 -4.51 -8.71
CA ALA A 52 -5.93 -5.27 -8.34
C ALA A 52 -7.15 -4.37 -8.06
N TYR A 53 -6.95 -3.24 -7.40
CA TYR A 53 -8.00 -2.25 -7.18
C TYR A 53 -8.44 -1.57 -8.48
N THR A 54 -7.47 -1.18 -9.32
CA THR A 54 -7.78 -0.50 -10.60
C THR A 54 -8.65 -1.39 -11.48
N ASP A 55 -8.31 -2.67 -11.59
CA ASP A 55 -9.04 -3.62 -12.41
C ASP A 55 -10.43 -3.89 -11.83
N SER A 56 -10.53 -4.20 -10.52
CA SER A 56 -11.81 -4.52 -9.87
C SER A 56 -12.78 -3.35 -9.84
N ILE A 57 -12.29 -2.12 -9.64
CA ILE A 57 -13.15 -0.93 -9.56
C ILE A 57 -13.55 -0.43 -10.94
N ARG A 58 -12.71 -0.66 -11.95
CA ARG A 58 -13.06 -0.35 -13.35
C ARG A 58 -14.20 -1.24 -13.83
N GLU A 59 -14.20 -2.52 -13.46
CA GLU A 59 -15.29 -3.46 -13.78
C GLU A 59 -16.63 -3.03 -13.17
N GLU A 60 -16.62 -2.47 -11.96
CA GLU A 60 -17.82 -1.97 -11.24
C GLU A 60 -18.30 -0.58 -11.74
N LYS A 61 -18.04 -0.24 -12.99
CA LYS A 61 -18.54 0.95 -13.71
C LYS A 61 -18.55 2.26 -12.91
N GLY A 62 -17.42 2.95 -12.90
CA GLY A 62 -17.34 4.33 -12.43
C GLY A 62 -17.37 4.53 -10.92
N GLY A 63 -16.83 3.56 -10.18
CA GLY A 63 -16.88 3.56 -8.72
C GLY A 63 -16.08 4.66 -8.03
N THR A 64 -14.90 5.00 -8.50
CA THR A 64 -14.06 6.04 -7.89
C THR A 64 -13.10 6.68 -8.89
N TYR A 65 -12.48 7.79 -8.51
CA TYR A 65 -11.38 8.42 -9.26
C TYR A 65 -10.04 7.63 -9.15
N GLY A 66 -10.00 6.54 -8.42
CA GLY A 66 -8.85 5.69 -8.19
C GLY A 66 -8.68 5.36 -6.72
N VAL A 67 -7.99 4.24 -6.44
CA VAL A 67 -7.57 3.86 -5.10
C VAL A 67 -6.07 4.07 -4.98
N SER A 68 -5.65 4.81 -3.96
CA SER A 68 -4.26 5.05 -3.62
C SER A 68 -3.83 4.04 -2.56
N VAL A 69 -2.72 3.35 -2.78
CA VAL A 69 -2.06 2.50 -1.78
C VAL A 69 -0.71 3.11 -1.46
N GLN A 70 -0.49 3.37 -0.18
CA GLN A 70 0.78 3.87 0.35
C GLN A 70 1.33 2.87 1.36
N SER A 71 2.64 2.76 1.46
CA SER A 71 3.31 1.88 2.41
C SER A 71 4.50 2.60 3.03
N GLU A 72 4.76 2.31 4.29
CA GLU A 72 5.89 2.81 5.04
C GLU A 72 6.43 1.70 5.93
N LEU A 73 7.73 1.46 5.86
CA LEU A 73 8.45 0.55 6.74
C LEU A 73 9.41 1.39 7.58
N ASP A 74 9.27 1.34 8.91
CA ASP A 74 10.14 2.10 9.80
C ASP A 74 11.58 1.55 9.72
N ARG A 75 12.51 2.43 9.41
CA ARG A 75 13.95 2.14 9.28
C ARG A 75 14.72 2.32 10.58
N ASN A 76 14.05 2.75 11.64
CA ASN A 76 14.67 3.00 12.94
C ASN A 76 14.53 1.76 13.85
N SER A 77 14.22 1.95 15.10
CA SER A 77 14.18 0.86 16.07
C SER A 77 12.81 0.21 16.24
N ASN A 78 11.78 0.74 15.61
CA ASN A 78 10.42 0.21 15.74
C ASN A 78 10.09 -0.65 14.51
N PRO A 79 9.94 -1.97 14.64
CA PRO A 79 9.65 -2.86 13.51
C PRO A 79 8.19 -2.74 13.06
N THR A 80 7.73 -1.54 12.74
CA THR A 80 6.34 -1.31 12.35
C THR A 80 6.22 -0.95 10.87
N THR A 81 5.36 -1.67 10.19
CA THR A 81 4.92 -1.37 8.82
C THR A 81 3.54 -0.75 8.86
N LEU A 82 3.35 0.29 8.07
CA LEU A 82 2.07 0.93 7.81
C LEU A 82 1.67 0.76 6.34
N ILE A 83 0.44 0.30 6.11
CA ILE A 83 -0.19 0.35 4.80
C ILE A 83 -1.45 1.21 4.90
N LYS A 84 -1.52 2.22 4.05
CA LYS A 84 -2.68 3.11 3.92
C LYS A 84 -3.34 2.90 2.57
N ILE A 85 -4.64 2.63 2.59
CA ILE A 85 -5.49 2.55 1.40
C ILE A 85 -6.45 3.72 1.46
N GLY A 86 -6.46 4.56 0.43
CA GLY A 86 -7.29 5.75 0.41
C GLY A 86 -8.01 5.93 -0.92
N PHE A 87 -9.28 6.31 -0.87
CA PHE A 87 -10.05 6.67 -2.06
C PHE A 87 -11.16 7.67 -1.75
N ARG A 88 -11.64 8.31 -2.81
CA ARG A 88 -12.81 9.17 -2.80
C ARG A 88 -13.87 8.59 -3.73
N THR A 89 -15.12 8.59 -3.31
CA THR A 89 -16.24 8.05 -4.09
C THR A 89 -17.50 8.88 -3.92
N ASP A 90 -18.47 8.65 -4.80
CA ASP A 90 -19.85 9.05 -4.58
C ASP A 90 -20.39 8.37 -3.32
N PRO A 91 -21.10 9.11 -2.43
CA PRO A 91 -21.68 8.53 -1.23
C PRO A 91 -22.57 7.30 -1.48
N ALA A 92 -23.29 7.27 -2.60
CA ALA A 92 -24.15 6.14 -2.97
C ALA A 92 -23.37 4.86 -3.33
N LYS A 93 -22.06 4.97 -3.61
CA LYS A 93 -21.21 3.84 -4.02
C LYS A 93 -20.36 3.27 -2.89
N TYR A 94 -20.30 3.95 -1.75
CA TYR A 94 -19.45 3.55 -0.61
C TYR A 94 -19.70 2.11 -0.17
N GLU A 95 -20.96 1.75 0.09
CA GLU A 95 -21.34 0.40 0.56
C GLU A 95 -20.96 -0.71 -0.42
N MET A 96 -20.96 -0.43 -1.72
CA MET A 96 -20.57 -1.38 -2.76
C MET A 96 -19.06 -1.54 -2.85
N LEU A 97 -18.30 -0.46 -2.64
CA LEU A 97 -16.84 -0.46 -2.86
C LEU A 97 -16.04 -1.03 -1.69
N MET A 98 -16.51 -0.85 -0.46
CA MET A 98 -15.77 -1.34 0.72
C MET A 98 -15.52 -2.85 0.71
N PRO A 99 -16.51 -3.71 0.37
CA PRO A 99 -16.24 -5.15 0.25
C PRO A 99 -15.18 -5.49 -0.81
N ILE A 100 -15.08 -4.71 -1.90
CA ILE A 100 -14.06 -4.91 -2.92
C ILE A 100 -12.67 -4.63 -2.35
N VAL A 101 -12.54 -3.54 -1.58
CA VAL A 101 -11.26 -3.17 -0.94
C VAL A 101 -10.74 -4.30 -0.07
N TYR A 102 -11.58 -4.88 0.77
CA TYR A 102 -11.18 -5.99 1.65
C TYR A 102 -10.90 -7.27 0.88
N ARG A 103 -11.77 -7.61 -0.07
CA ARG A 103 -11.65 -8.83 -0.88
C ARG A 103 -10.35 -8.91 -1.66
N GLN A 104 -9.81 -7.80 -2.17
CA GLN A 104 -8.54 -7.83 -2.90
C GLN A 104 -7.34 -8.16 -1.98
N ILE A 105 -7.35 -7.68 -0.74
CA ILE A 105 -6.32 -8.05 0.24
C ILE A 105 -6.43 -9.53 0.59
N GLU A 106 -7.65 -10.02 0.84
CA GLU A 106 -7.93 -11.42 1.14
C GLU A 106 -7.55 -12.34 -0.04
N ASN A 107 -7.81 -11.91 -1.28
CA ASN A 107 -7.42 -12.65 -2.47
C ASN A 107 -5.91 -12.82 -2.56
N ILE A 108 -5.13 -11.76 -2.32
CA ILE A 108 -3.68 -11.85 -2.30
C ILE A 108 -3.21 -12.73 -1.13
N ALA A 109 -3.81 -12.62 0.04
CA ALA A 109 -3.47 -13.43 1.20
C ALA A 109 -3.73 -14.93 0.97
N ASN A 110 -4.82 -15.29 0.32
CA ASN A 110 -5.24 -16.68 0.11
C ASN A 110 -4.57 -17.30 -1.12
N ASN A 111 -4.48 -16.58 -2.24
CA ASN A 111 -4.12 -17.12 -3.54
C ASN A 111 -2.76 -16.60 -4.05
N GLY A 112 -2.17 -15.61 -3.37
CA GLY A 112 -1.02 -14.85 -3.88
C GLY A 112 -1.41 -13.80 -4.93
N PRO A 113 -0.44 -12.98 -5.35
CA PRO A 113 -0.64 -12.01 -6.43
C PRO A 113 -0.76 -12.70 -7.78
N LEU A 114 -1.48 -12.09 -8.71
CA LEU A 114 -1.52 -12.54 -10.10
C LEU A 114 -0.12 -12.48 -10.72
N ALA A 115 0.30 -13.54 -11.42
CA ALA A 115 1.61 -13.62 -12.06
C ALA A 115 1.85 -12.48 -13.05
N GLU A 116 0.82 -12.09 -13.80
CA GLU A 116 0.88 -10.96 -14.73
C GLU A 116 1.13 -9.63 -14.02
N SER A 117 0.45 -9.38 -12.89
CA SER A 117 0.65 -8.17 -12.09
C SER A 117 2.06 -8.11 -11.51
N MET A 118 2.58 -9.24 -11.02
CA MET A 118 3.97 -9.36 -10.56
C MET A 118 4.97 -9.03 -11.66
N ALA A 119 4.79 -9.60 -12.85
CA ALA A 119 5.67 -9.37 -14.00
C ALA A 119 5.66 -7.90 -14.43
N LYS A 120 4.47 -7.29 -14.53
CA LYS A 120 4.31 -5.86 -14.85
C LYS A 120 5.04 -4.96 -13.84
N VAL A 121 4.88 -5.24 -12.55
CA VAL A 121 5.50 -4.43 -11.48
C VAL A 121 7.01 -4.59 -11.50
N LYS A 122 7.55 -5.81 -11.62
CA LYS A 122 9.00 -6.04 -11.69
C LYS A 122 9.62 -5.34 -12.91
N THR A 123 8.99 -5.47 -14.08
CA THR A 123 9.45 -4.79 -15.31
C THR A 123 9.47 -3.27 -15.14
N TYR A 124 8.42 -2.71 -14.54
CA TYR A 124 8.34 -1.27 -14.25
C TYR A 124 9.46 -0.82 -13.30
N LEU A 125 9.67 -1.55 -12.20
CA LEU A 125 10.67 -1.19 -11.19
C LEU A 125 12.09 -1.30 -11.72
N LEU A 126 12.39 -2.33 -12.53
CA LEU A 126 13.68 -2.49 -13.18
C LEU A 126 13.96 -1.32 -14.14
N LYS A 127 13.00 -0.96 -14.98
CA LYS A 127 13.12 0.18 -15.89
C LYS A 127 13.28 1.50 -15.13
N ALA A 128 12.51 1.71 -14.06
CA ALA A 128 12.61 2.89 -13.21
C ALA A 128 13.98 2.98 -12.53
N TYR A 129 14.51 1.87 -12.01
CA TYR A 129 15.86 1.81 -11.45
C TYR A 129 16.92 2.23 -12.47
N GLN A 130 16.91 1.66 -13.67
CA GLN A 130 17.87 1.98 -14.73
C GLN A 130 17.79 3.46 -15.16
N GLN A 131 16.58 4.01 -15.24
CA GLN A 131 16.38 5.44 -15.58
C GLN A 131 16.82 6.37 -14.46
N ASN A 132 16.61 5.99 -13.20
CA ASN A 132 16.95 6.82 -12.06
C ASN A 132 18.45 6.78 -11.74
N ALA A 133 19.13 5.66 -11.94
CA ALA A 133 20.54 5.45 -11.61
C ALA A 133 21.51 6.42 -12.32
N ILE A 134 21.05 7.10 -13.36
CA ILE A 134 21.83 8.15 -14.07
C ILE A 134 21.51 9.58 -13.58
N THR A 135 20.69 9.74 -12.55
CA THR A 135 20.23 11.05 -12.05
C THR A 135 20.87 11.41 -10.71
N ASN A 136 21.16 12.71 -10.50
CA ASN A 136 21.69 13.19 -9.22
C ASN A 136 20.74 12.93 -8.05
N ASN A 137 19.42 13.13 -8.24
CA ASN A 137 18.45 12.91 -7.18
C ASN A 137 18.43 11.46 -6.67
N TYR A 138 18.69 10.50 -7.55
CA TYR A 138 18.83 9.10 -7.15
C TYR A 138 20.05 8.90 -6.25
N TRP A 139 21.21 9.45 -6.64
CA TRP A 139 22.44 9.32 -5.86
C TRP A 139 22.38 10.09 -4.55
N ASP A 140 21.75 11.26 -4.52
CA ASP A 140 21.48 11.96 -3.26
C ASP A 140 20.70 11.09 -2.29
N TYR A 141 19.65 10.41 -2.78
CA TYR A 141 18.86 9.48 -1.97
C TYR A 141 19.69 8.28 -1.49
N VAL A 142 20.45 7.64 -2.38
CA VAL A 142 21.29 6.47 -2.04
C VAL A 142 22.36 6.85 -1.01
N ILE A 143 23.08 7.94 -1.25
CA ILE A 143 24.17 8.42 -0.36
C ILE A 143 23.59 8.83 1.00
N TYR A 144 22.49 9.60 1.02
CA TYR A 144 21.85 10.03 2.26
C TYR A 144 21.44 8.82 3.12
N ASN A 145 20.80 7.83 2.54
CA ASN A 145 20.35 6.65 3.29
C ASN A 145 21.54 5.78 3.75
N ASN A 146 22.58 5.68 2.96
CA ASN A 146 23.80 4.98 3.37
C ASN A 146 24.47 5.67 4.58
N LEU A 147 24.66 6.98 4.51
CA LEU A 147 25.30 7.75 5.59
C LEU A 147 24.46 7.79 6.86
N ARG A 148 23.15 7.90 6.73
CA ARG A 148 22.24 8.05 7.87
C ARG A 148 21.83 6.73 8.51
N HIS A 149 21.62 5.70 7.72
CA HIS A 149 21.01 4.43 8.15
C HIS A 149 21.91 3.21 7.88
N GLY A 150 23.05 3.38 7.21
CA GLY A 150 23.87 2.25 6.78
C GLY A 150 23.25 1.37 5.71
N ILE A 151 22.27 1.91 4.96
CA ILE A 151 21.49 1.14 4.00
C ILE A 151 22.00 1.42 2.59
N ASP A 152 22.38 0.37 1.86
CA ASP A 152 22.70 0.42 0.44
C ASP A 152 21.46 0.06 -0.39
N PHE A 153 20.89 1.06 -1.07
CA PHE A 153 19.75 0.87 -1.97
C PHE A 153 20.13 0.59 -3.42
N HIS A 154 21.42 0.57 -3.72
CA HIS A 154 21.90 0.44 -5.10
C HIS A 154 22.46 -0.95 -5.38
N THR A 155 23.40 -1.40 -4.56
CA THR A 155 24.10 -2.67 -4.81
C THR A 155 23.16 -3.85 -4.70
N GLY A 156 23.12 -4.69 -5.75
CA GLY A 156 22.28 -5.89 -5.78
C GLY A 156 20.78 -5.64 -5.93
N TYR A 157 20.34 -4.42 -6.26
CA TYR A 157 18.92 -4.09 -6.42
C TYR A 157 18.22 -4.99 -7.44
N GLU A 158 18.85 -5.20 -8.61
CA GLU A 158 18.27 -6.04 -9.68
C GLU A 158 18.12 -7.50 -9.24
N ASP A 159 19.13 -8.06 -8.59
CA ASP A 159 19.10 -9.43 -8.08
C ASP A 159 18.04 -9.59 -7.00
N LEU A 160 17.93 -8.61 -6.10
CA LEU A 160 16.94 -8.58 -5.06
C LEU A 160 15.51 -8.52 -5.63
N LEU A 161 15.29 -7.64 -6.61
CA LEU A 161 14.00 -7.51 -7.28
C LEU A 161 13.62 -8.79 -8.03
N ASN A 162 14.56 -9.37 -8.77
CA ASN A 162 14.32 -10.61 -9.50
C ASN A 162 14.07 -11.80 -8.55
N GLY A 163 14.73 -11.83 -7.40
CA GLY A 163 14.60 -12.87 -6.37
C GLY A 163 13.29 -12.82 -5.57
N LEU A 164 12.52 -11.70 -5.63
CA LEU A 164 11.22 -11.65 -4.97
C LEU A 164 10.23 -12.64 -5.59
N THR A 165 9.55 -13.40 -4.73
CA THR A 165 8.59 -14.43 -5.11
C THR A 165 7.14 -14.00 -4.86
N ALA A 166 6.19 -14.72 -5.44
CA ALA A 166 4.77 -14.52 -5.15
C ALA A 166 4.45 -14.77 -3.65
N GLN A 167 5.18 -15.71 -3.02
CA GLN A 167 5.04 -16.00 -1.60
C GLN A 167 5.49 -14.83 -0.71
N ASP A 168 6.56 -14.11 -1.07
CA ASP A 168 6.98 -12.92 -0.32
C ASP A 168 5.85 -11.88 -0.29
N ILE A 169 5.18 -11.67 -1.42
CA ILE A 169 4.07 -10.71 -1.53
C ILE A 169 2.80 -11.21 -0.83
N GLN A 170 2.50 -12.50 -0.95
CA GLN A 170 1.40 -13.14 -0.25
C GLN A 170 1.56 -13.04 1.27
N GLN A 171 2.79 -13.20 1.77
CA GLN A 171 3.08 -13.15 3.20
C GLN A 171 2.75 -11.77 3.79
N ILE A 172 3.06 -10.69 3.08
CA ILE A 172 2.69 -9.32 3.50
C ILE A 172 1.18 -9.20 3.73
N ALA A 173 0.36 -9.69 2.78
CA ALA A 173 -1.09 -9.67 2.94
C ALA A 173 -1.58 -10.51 4.13
N LYS A 174 -0.96 -11.67 4.37
CA LYS A 174 -1.26 -12.52 5.53
C LYS A 174 -0.91 -11.84 6.85
N ASP A 175 0.26 -11.24 6.96
CA ASP A 175 0.70 -10.56 8.19
C ASP A 175 -0.15 -9.33 8.47
N MET A 176 -0.51 -8.58 7.44
CA MET A 176 -1.43 -7.46 7.50
C MET A 176 -2.80 -7.88 8.07
N LEU A 177 -3.40 -8.99 7.59
CA LEU A 177 -4.67 -9.49 8.10
C LEU A 177 -4.53 -10.12 9.49
N LYS A 178 -3.47 -10.90 9.73
CA LYS A 178 -3.20 -11.59 11.00
C LYS A 178 -2.97 -10.62 12.16
N SER A 179 -2.39 -9.45 11.89
CA SER A 179 -2.10 -8.44 12.92
C SER A 179 -3.35 -7.98 13.65
N ASN A 180 -4.51 -8.05 13.00
CA ASN A 180 -5.78 -7.51 13.49
C ASN A 180 -5.71 -6.04 13.93
N ARG A 181 -4.75 -5.29 13.38
CA ARG A 181 -4.52 -3.86 13.63
C ARG A 181 -4.96 -3.07 12.41
N ARG A 182 -6.24 -2.68 12.39
CA ARG A 182 -6.86 -1.92 11.31
C ARG A 182 -7.62 -0.74 11.88
N ILE A 183 -7.42 0.43 11.30
CA ILE A 183 -8.25 1.60 11.55
C ILE A 183 -8.84 2.07 10.22
N GLU A 184 -10.16 2.09 10.15
CA GLU A 184 -10.90 2.67 9.04
C GLU A 184 -11.47 4.02 9.44
N ILE A 185 -11.24 5.03 8.62
CA ILE A 185 -11.78 6.37 8.82
C ILE A 185 -12.57 6.75 7.58
N THR A 186 -13.86 7.01 7.76
CA THR A 186 -14.77 7.42 6.69
C THR A 186 -15.36 8.80 6.98
N MET A 187 -15.11 9.74 6.08
CA MET A 187 -15.74 11.05 6.09
C MET A 187 -16.88 11.08 5.08
N MET A 188 -18.10 11.25 5.55
CA MET A 188 -19.32 11.32 4.75
C MET A 188 -19.82 12.76 4.59
N PRO A 189 -20.58 13.09 3.53
CA PRO A 189 -21.23 14.39 3.44
C PRO A 189 -22.33 14.53 4.49
N GLU A 190 -22.42 15.70 5.09
CA GLU A 190 -23.60 16.13 5.85
C GLU A 190 -24.52 16.85 4.87
N TYR A 191 -25.70 16.25 4.61
CA TYR A 191 -26.70 16.90 3.78
C TYR A 191 -27.30 18.08 4.55
N MET A 192 -27.35 19.27 3.92
CA MET A 192 -28.14 20.38 4.47
C MET A 192 -29.61 19.97 4.43
N GLN A 193 -30.23 19.94 5.60
CA GLN A 193 -31.69 19.86 5.73
C GLN A 193 -32.33 21.13 5.22
#